data_244463e2b12f899df76b0f930401dafa
#
_entry.id   244463e2b12f899df76b0f930401dafa
#
_cell.length_a   1.000
_cell.length_b   1.000
_cell.length_c   1.000
_cell.angle_alpha   90.00
_cell.angle_beta   90.00
_cell.angle_gamma   90.00
#
_symmetry.space_group_name_H-M   'P 1'
#
loop_
_entity.id
_entity.type
_entity.pdbx_description
1 polymer ?
#
loop_
_entity_poly.entity_id
_entity_poly.type
_entity_poly.pdbx_seq_one_letter_code
_entity_poly.pdbx_strand_id
1 'polypeptide(L)'
;MAQLRAAYQAPLQLQLDASAHAAIEASVACVNGILAAIIERAQAGRGNIVDAAIVDGTHSLMSFVHGMAGVGQWRTKREANLLDGAAPFYRCYMTADGKFMAVGCIEPQFFAAMMERLPIDREAYGAQHDHAAFAKQHEMLEDVFATKTRDDWEAIFAGTDACVTPVLDYVEAASHPVNAERHAVVTDGRWLHPQVAPRLATQALPTHFDIATKGADYAAILAESGLSADEISQLIAAGAVVANKD
;
A
#
# COMPACT_ATOMS: atom_id res chain seq x y z
N MET A 1 10.62 27.65 0.76
CA MET A 1 10.37 26.74 1.90
C MET A 1 8.87 26.58 2.19
N ALA A 2 8.09 27.61 2.51
CA ALA A 2 6.64 27.47 2.77
C ALA A 2 5.82 26.94 1.57
N GLN A 3 6.16 27.38 0.34
CA GLN A 3 5.50 26.91 -0.90
C GLN A 3 5.86 25.45 -1.23
N LEU A 4 7.08 25.01 -0.91
CA LEU A 4 7.50 23.60 -1.05
C LEU A 4 6.80 22.68 -0.04
N ARG A 5 6.59 23.15 1.21
CA ARG A 5 5.80 22.42 2.20
C ARG A 5 4.33 22.24 1.78
N ALA A 6 3.73 23.26 1.18
CA ALA A 6 2.36 23.17 0.67
C ALA A 6 2.23 22.19 -0.52
N ALA A 7 3.22 22.15 -1.41
CA ALA A 7 3.26 21.23 -2.54
C ALA A 7 3.53 19.77 -2.08
N TYR A 8 4.26 19.58 -0.98
CA TYR A 8 4.53 18.26 -0.40
C TYR A 8 3.30 17.64 0.28
N GLN A 9 2.50 18.45 0.96
CA GLN A 9 1.31 17.93 1.66
C GLN A 9 0.17 17.50 0.71
N ALA A 10 0.07 18.10 -0.48
CA ALA A 10 -0.98 17.78 -1.44
C ALA A 10 -0.85 16.36 -2.04
N PRO A 11 0.32 15.85 -2.47
CA PRO A 11 0.45 14.49 -3.00
C PRO A 11 0.23 13.40 -1.94
N LEU A 12 0.69 13.61 -0.70
CA LEU A 12 0.46 12.65 0.39
C LEU A 12 -1.02 12.55 0.79
N GLN A 13 -1.77 13.64 0.69
CA GLN A 13 -3.22 13.63 0.93
C GLN A 13 -3.98 12.85 -0.17
N LEU A 14 -3.48 12.84 -1.40
CA LEU A 14 -4.05 12.05 -2.49
C LEU A 14 -3.67 10.57 -2.41
N GLN A 15 -2.51 10.24 -1.85
CA GLN A 15 -2.05 8.85 -1.68
C GLN A 15 -2.69 8.15 -0.47
N LEU A 16 -3.17 8.90 0.50
CA LEU A 16 -3.92 8.41 1.66
C LEU A 16 -5.41 8.68 1.45
N ASP A 17 -5.94 8.35 0.29
CA ASP A 17 -7.39 8.28 0.15
C ASP A 17 -7.91 7.22 1.12
N ALA A 18 -8.51 7.68 2.22
CA ALA A 18 -9.07 6.83 3.24
C ALA A 18 -10.08 5.81 2.67
N SER A 19 -10.69 6.13 1.52
CA SER A 19 -11.60 5.24 0.81
C SER A 19 -10.88 4.03 0.21
N ALA A 20 -9.67 4.20 -0.34
CA ALA A 20 -8.90 3.11 -0.92
C ALA A 20 -8.43 2.13 0.17
N HIS A 21 -7.92 2.64 1.30
CA HIS A 21 -7.54 1.78 2.45
C HIS A 21 -8.75 1.06 3.02
N ALA A 22 -9.86 1.74 3.23
CA ALA A 22 -11.10 1.14 3.71
C ALA A 22 -11.62 0.06 2.76
N ALA A 23 -11.51 0.24 1.43
CA ALA A 23 -11.91 -0.76 0.45
C ALA A 23 -11.01 -2.00 0.49
N ILE A 24 -9.69 -1.83 0.65
CA ILE A 24 -8.74 -2.95 0.80
C ILE A 24 -9.06 -3.75 2.06
N GLU A 25 -9.26 -3.08 3.19
CA GLU A 25 -9.58 -3.72 4.46
C GLU A 25 -10.90 -4.49 4.41
N ALA A 26 -11.93 -3.91 3.83
CA ALA A 26 -13.21 -4.59 3.65
C ALA A 26 -13.06 -5.83 2.76
N SER A 27 -12.22 -5.77 1.73
CA SER A 27 -11.94 -6.91 0.85
C SER A 27 -11.24 -8.03 1.61
N VAL A 28 -10.24 -7.71 2.43
CA VAL A 28 -9.52 -8.68 3.28
C VAL A 28 -10.47 -9.28 4.34
N ALA A 29 -11.28 -8.45 5.00
CA ALA A 29 -12.26 -8.89 5.97
C ALA A 29 -13.31 -9.82 5.33
N CYS A 30 -13.77 -9.50 4.11
CA CYS A 30 -14.70 -10.33 3.35
C CYS A 30 -14.11 -11.71 3.04
N VAL A 31 -12.89 -11.78 2.52
CA VAL A 31 -12.20 -13.05 2.24
C VAL A 31 -12.04 -13.89 3.51
N ASN A 32 -11.59 -13.28 4.60
CA ASN A 32 -11.43 -13.96 5.88
C ASN A 32 -12.77 -14.48 6.42
N GLY A 33 -13.83 -13.69 6.31
CA GLY A 33 -15.18 -14.07 6.70
C GLY A 33 -15.72 -15.24 5.88
N ILE A 34 -15.53 -15.23 4.56
CA ILE A 34 -15.92 -16.33 3.67
C ILE A 34 -15.17 -17.61 4.03
N LEU A 35 -13.86 -17.55 4.24
CA LEU A 35 -13.05 -18.72 4.63
C LEU A 35 -13.50 -19.28 5.98
N ALA A 36 -13.74 -18.42 6.96
CA ALA A 36 -14.27 -18.82 8.27
C ALA A 36 -15.65 -19.50 8.15
N ALA A 37 -16.55 -18.94 7.36
CA ALA A 37 -17.88 -19.51 7.12
C ALA A 37 -17.83 -20.87 6.38
N ILE A 38 -16.88 -21.06 5.46
CA ILE A 38 -16.65 -22.35 4.80
C ILE A 38 -16.17 -23.40 5.80
N ILE A 39 -15.23 -23.05 6.69
CA ILE A 39 -14.72 -23.94 7.74
C ILE A 39 -15.84 -24.29 8.72
N GLU A 40 -16.62 -23.31 9.18
CA GLU A 40 -17.77 -23.53 10.05
C GLU A 40 -18.81 -24.46 9.39
N ARG A 41 -19.11 -24.22 8.11
CA ARG A 41 -20.05 -25.07 7.35
C ARG A 41 -19.58 -26.53 7.29
N ALA A 42 -18.28 -26.76 7.12
CA ALA A 42 -17.73 -28.12 7.09
C ALA A 42 -17.91 -28.85 8.42
N GLN A 43 -17.92 -28.13 9.54
CA GLN A 43 -18.07 -28.70 10.89
C GLN A 43 -19.54 -28.76 11.33
N ALA A 44 -20.32 -27.73 11.08
CA ALA A 44 -21.68 -27.57 11.58
C ALA A 44 -22.78 -28.06 10.60
N GLY A 45 -22.42 -28.35 9.33
CA GLY A 45 -23.34 -28.78 8.28
C GLY A 45 -24.31 -27.71 7.78
N ARG A 46 -24.16 -26.45 8.21
CA ARG A 46 -25.03 -25.34 7.83
C ARG A 46 -24.20 -24.13 7.37
N GLY A 47 -24.70 -23.38 6.38
CA GLY A 47 -24.09 -22.13 5.93
C GLY A 47 -24.33 -20.96 6.89
N ASN A 48 -23.63 -19.85 6.64
CA ASN A 48 -23.79 -18.61 7.39
C ASN A 48 -23.86 -17.42 6.42
N ILE A 49 -24.32 -16.27 6.90
CA ILE A 49 -24.28 -14.99 6.17
C ILE A 49 -23.04 -14.23 6.68
N VAL A 50 -22.20 -13.80 5.75
CA VAL A 50 -21.04 -12.97 6.07
C VAL A 50 -21.36 -11.52 5.73
N ASP A 51 -21.46 -10.68 6.77
CA ASP A 51 -21.56 -9.24 6.64
C ASP A 51 -20.14 -8.64 6.76
N ALA A 52 -19.62 -8.12 5.65
CA ALA A 52 -18.27 -7.55 5.56
C ALA A 52 -18.36 -6.04 5.29
N ALA A 53 -18.88 -5.31 6.29
CA ALA A 53 -19.02 -3.86 6.18
C ALA A 53 -17.65 -3.16 6.22
N ILE A 54 -17.44 -2.16 5.33
CA ILE A 54 -16.21 -1.35 5.27
C ILE A 54 -15.91 -0.68 6.61
N VAL A 55 -16.94 -0.17 7.28
CA VAL A 55 -16.78 0.53 8.56
C VAL A 55 -16.21 -0.39 9.63
N ASP A 56 -16.62 -1.64 9.69
CA ASP A 56 -16.15 -2.61 10.69
C ASP A 56 -14.71 -3.03 10.42
N GLY A 57 -14.36 -3.27 9.14
CA GLY A 57 -12.97 -3.53 8.72
C GLY A 57 -12.05 -2.36 9.07
N THR A 58 -12.47 -1.14 8.80
CA THR A 58 -11.70 0.08 9.13
C THR A 58 -11.47 0.20 10.64
N HIS A 59 -12.50 -0.01 11.47
CA HIS A 59 -12.33 0.04 12.92
C HIS A 59 -11.46 -1.10 13.45
N SER A 60 -11.53 -2.28 12.86
CA SER A 60 -10.63 -3.39 13.19
C SER A 60 -9.17 -3.03 12.93
N LEU A 61 -8.85 -2.42 11.78
CA LEU A 61 -7.52 -1.95 11.45
C LEU A 61 -7.04 -0.85 12.41
N MET A 62 -7.95 0.04 12.82
CA MET A 62 -7.67 1.13 13.76
C MET A 62 -7.53 0.69 15.21
N SER A 63 -7.60 -0.60 15.54
CA SER A 63 -7.55 -1.09 16.92
C SER A 63 -6.31 -0.66 17.69
N PHE A 64 -5.15 -0.60 17.03
CA PHE A 64 -3.92 -0.04 17.63
C PHE A 64 -4.11 1.44 18.02
N VAL A 65 -4.64 2.27 17.12
CA VAL A 65 -4.88 3.70 17.38
C VAL A 65 -5.89 3.89 18.49
N HIS A 66 -6.97 3.07 18.52
CA HIS A 66 -7.96 3.10 19.60
C HIS A 66 -7.33 2.71 20.94
N GLY A 67 -6.44 1.71 20.97
CA GLY A 67 -5.70 1.33 22.17
C GLY A 67 -4.82 2.46 22.68
N MET A 68 -4.04 3.08 21.80
CA MET A 68 -3.16 4.21 22.14
C MET A 68 -3.95 5.44 22.61
N ALA A 69 -5.08 5.73 21.98
CA ALA A 69 -5.98 6.80 22.40
C ALA A 69 -6.57 6.53 23.81
N GLY A 70 -6.95 5.27 24.08
CA GLY A 70 -7.49 4.84 25.37
C GLY A 70 -6.52 5.05 26.55
N VAL A 71 -5.21 4.95 26.31
CA VAL A 71 -4.16 5.23 27.32
C VAL A 71 -3.61 6.66 27.23
N GLY A 72 -4.23 7.54 26.43
CA GLY A 72 -3.84 8.94 26.31
C GLY A 72 -2.56 9.20 25.50
N GLN A 73 -2.09 8.20 24.74
CA GLN A 73 -0.87 8.29 23.94
C GLN A 73 -1.13 8.56 22.46
N TRP A 74 -2.35 8.86 22.07
CA TRP A 74 -2.71 9.29 20.72
C TRP A 74 -3.46 10.60 20.73
N ARG A 75 -2.99 11.56 19.93
CA ARG A 75 -3.58 12.90 19.80
C ARG A 75 -4.38 12.97 18.50
N THR A 76 -5.51 13.67 18.51
CA THR A 76 -6.36 13.88 17.32
C THR A 76 -5.78 14.88 16.32
N LYS A 77 -4.75 15.65 16.73
CA LYS A 77 -4.03 16.57 15.84
C LYS A 77 -3.16 15.76 14.87
N ARG A 78 -3.18 16.12 13.59
CA ARG A 78 -2.30 15.54 12.55
C ARG A 78 -0.84 15.87 12.85
N GLU A 79 0.06 14.99 12.42
CA GLU A 79 1.51 15.13 12.63
C GLU A 79 1.86 15.41 14.11
N ALA A 80 1.22 14.66 15.02
CA ALA A 80 1.41 14.80 16.45
C ALA A 80 1.67 13.47 17.16
N ASN A 81 1.77 12.38 16.40
CA ASN A 81 1.92 11.02 16.89
C ASN A 81 3.11 10.32 16.23
N LEU A 82 3.55 9.21 16.83
CA LEU A 82 4.72 8.46 16.36
C LEU A 82 4.61 8.04 14.87
N LEU A 83 3.43 7.58 14.44
CA LEU A 83 3.24 6.98 13.13
C LEU A 83 2.53 7.89 12.10
N ASP A 84 2.32 9.15 12.41
CA ASP A 84 1.61 10.09 11.53
C ASP A 84 2.50 11.22 10.97
N GLY A 85 3.84 11.04 11.06
CA GLY A 85 4.81 11.98 10.54
C GLY A 85 5.34 13.01 11.56
N ALA A 86 4.92 12.96 12.84
CA ALA A 86 5.49 13.82 13.87
C ALA A 86 6.92 13.43 14.22
N ALA A 87 7.24 12.14 14.22
CA ALA A 87 8.58 11.67 14.54
C ALA A 87 9.53 11.87 13.35
N PRO A 88 10.71 12.52 13.55
CA PRO A 88 11.69 12.72 12.48
C PRO A 88 12.17 11.42 11.85
N PHE A 89 12.21 10.36 12.62
CA PHE A 89 12.63 9.03 12.21
C PHE A 89 11.48 8.16 11.65
N TYR A 90 10.29 8.76 11.42
CA TYR A 90 9.14 8.09 10.81
C TYR A 90 8.35 9.03 9.89
N ARG A 91 8.93 9.36 8.74
CA ARG A 91 8.29 10.17 7.68
C ARG A 91 9.08 10.09 6.36
N CYS A 92 8.57 10.73 5.30
CA CYS A 92 9.27 10.87 4.04
C CYS A 92 10.00 12.20 3.96
N TYR A 93 11.20 12.20 3.34
CA TYR A 93 12.04 13.37 3.10
C TYR A 93 12.29 13.56 1.61
N MET A 94 12.18 14.82 1.16
CA MET A 94 12.41 15.16 -0.23
C MET A 94 13.93 15.17 -0.53
N THR A 95 14.29 14.63 -1.68
CA THR A 95 15.64 14.54 -2.20
C THR A 95 15.94 15.66 -3.20
N ALA A 96 17.22 15.83 -3.59
CA ALA A 96 17.66 16.90 -4.49
C ALA A 96 16.94 16.90 -5.86
N ASP A 97 16.50 15.75 -6.32
CA ASP A 97 15.76 15.55 -7.57
C ASP A 97 14.23 15.68 -7.45
N GLY A 98 13.75 16.11 -6.28
CA GLY A 98 12.30 16.28 -6.01
C GLY A 98 11.53 14.98 -5.77
N LYS A 99 12.23 13.84 -5.69
CA LYS A 99 11.70 12.55 -5.26
C LYS A 99 11.79 12.43 -3.73
N PHE A 100 11.56 11.22 -3.18
CA PHE A 100 11.48 11.06 -1.72
C PHE A 100 12.18 9.79 -1.25
N MET A 101 12.75 9.87 -0.05
CA MET A 101 13.13 8.72 0.77
C MET A 101 12.14 8.56 1.92
N ALA A 102 11.69 7.33 2.17
CA ALA A 102 10.91 6.98 3.35
C ALA A 102 11.86 6.56 4.46
N VAL A 103 11.70 7.18 5.63
CA VAL A 103 12.42 6.84 6.85
C VAL A 103 11.43 6.20 7.83
N GLY A 104 11.76 5.02 8.35
CA GLY A 104 10.91 4.23 9.24
C GLY A 104 11.69 3.55 10.38
N CYS A 105 12.76 4.17 10.87
CA CYS A 105 13.67 3.60 11.87
C CYS A 105 13.20 3.87 13.31
N ILE A 106 12.11 3.24 13.72
CA ILE A 106 11.52 3.40 15.05
C ILE A 106 12.43 2.80 16.12
N GLU A 107 12.94 1.59 15.89
CA GLU A 107 13.76 0.86 16.83
C GLU A 107 15.17 1.46 16.93
N PRO A 108 15.80 1.47 18.12
CA PRO A 108 17.08 2.13 18.35
C PRO A 108 18.22 1.62 17.45
N GLN A 109 18.24 0.33 17.10
CA GLN A 109 19.27 -0.26 16.24
C GLN A 109 19.14 0.24 14.80
N PHE A 110 17.93 0.36 14.25
CA PHE A 110 17.69 0.87 12.90
C PHE A 110 17.94 2.37 12.82
N PHE A 111 17.58 3.11 13.86
CA PHE A 111 17.91 4.52 14.00
C PHE A 111 19.45 4.71 14.05
N ALA A 112 20.18 3.89 14.80
CA ALA A 112 21.63 3.94 14.85
C ALA A 112 22.26 3.68 13.46
N ALA A 113 21.77 2.66 12.74
CA ALA A 113 22.22 2.33 11.39
C ALA A 113 21.94 3.48 10.39
N MET A 114 20.82 4.18 10.50
CA MET A 114 20.53 5.38 9.71
C MET A 114 21.54 6.48 10.02
N MET A 115 21.74 6.81 11.29
CA MET A 115 22.65 7.89 11.71
C MET A 115 24.12 7.64 11.35
N GLU A 116 24.55 6.39 11.22
CA GLU A 116 25.90 6.04 10.76
C GLU A 116 26.13 6.36 9.28
N ARG A 117 25.07 6.43 8.48
CA ARG A 117 25.12 6.71 7.04
C ARG A 117 24.88 8.17 6.70
N LEU A 118 24.30 8.93 7.61
CA LEU A 118 24.02 10.34 7.40
C LEU A 118 25.22 11.21 7.84
N PRO A 119 25.55 12.28 7.11
CA PRO A 119 26.57 13.24 7.50
C PRO A 119 26.03 14.20 8.57
N ILE A 120 25.52 13.65 9.67
CA ILE A 120 24.93 14.41 10.77
C ILE A 120 25.76 14.17 12.03
N ASP A 121 26.14 15.25 12.71
CA ASP A 121 26.73 15.17 14.04
C ASP A 121 25.67 14.65 15.03
N ARG A 122 25.97 13.50 15.61
CA ARG A 122 25.06 12.81 16.55
C ARG A 122 24.80 13.58 17.82
N GLU A 123 25.81 14.32 18.32
CA GLU A 123 25.66 15.14 19.50
C GLU A 123 24.75 16.33 19.21
N ALA A 124 24.91 16.98 18.08
CA ALA A 124 24.06 18.09 17.65
C ALA A 124 22.62 17.65 17.33
N TYR A 125 22.42 16.42 16.83
CA TYR A 125 21.08 15.84 16.58
C TYR A 125 20.35 15.57 17.89
N GLY A 126 21.02 14.98 18.88
CA GLY A 126 20.47 14.66 20.18
C GLY A 126 19.77 13.29 20.24
N ALA A 127 18.93 13.09 21.26
CA ALA A 127 18.27 11.83 21.50
C ALA A 127 17.11 11.59 20.51
N GLN A 128 16.94 10.33 20.09
CA GLN A 128 15.89 9.91 19.13
C GLN A 128 14.48 10.33 19.57
N HIS A 129 14.13 10.13 20.84
CA HIS A 129 12.79 10.35 21.37
C HIS A 129 12.66 11.68 22.14
N ASP A 130 13.52 12.65 21.91
CA ASP A 130 13.37 13.98 22.46
C ASP A 130 12.33 14.78 21.66
N HIS A 131 11.08 14.73 22.09
CA HIS A 131 9.98 15.44 21.44
C HIS A 131 10.19 16.96 21.35
N ALA A 132 10.96 17.57 22.26
CA ALA A 132 11.26 18.98 22.19
C ALA A 132 12.24 19.32 21.06
N ALA A 133 13.07 18.38 20.67
CA ALA A 133 14.04 18.52 19.58
C ALA A 133 13.46 18.18 18.20
N PHE A 134 12.27 17.59 18.08
CA PHE A 134 11.72 17.09 16.82
C PHE A 134 11.72 18.13 15.70
N ALA A 135 11.35 19.38 15.97
CA ALA A 135 11.36 20.43 14.96
C ALA A 135 12.74 20.65 14.35
N LYS A 136 13.78 20.76 15.20
CA LYS A 136 15.18 20.88 14.79
C LYS A 136 15.67 19.63 14.04
N GLN A 137 15.33 18.46 14.55
CA GLN A 137 15.71 17.18 13.95
C GLN A 137 15.07 16.99 12.56
N HIS A 138 13.85 17.46 12.35
CA HIS A 138 13.21 17.51 11.04
C HIS A 138 14.01 18.37 10.05
N GLU A 139 14.34 19.59 10.46
CA GLU A 139 15.14 20.52 9.63
C GLU A 139 16.48 19.88 9.25
N MET A 140 17.19 19.28 10.20
CA MET A 140 18.48 18.61 9.93
C MET A 140 18.35 17.47 8.93
N LEU A 141 17.31 16.65 9.01
CA LEU A 141 17.07 15.55 8.06
C LEU A 141 16.59 16.08 6.69
N GLU A 142 15.72 17.09 6.66
CA GLU A 142 15.31 17.76 5.43
C GLU A 142 16.53 18.32 4.67
N ASP A 143 17.42 19.03 5.36
CA ASP A 143 18.63 19.61 4.77
C ASP A 143 19.56 18.53 4.23
N VAL A 144 19.75 17.43 4.96
CA VAL A 144 20.64 16.36 4.54
C VAL A 144 20.08 15.58 3.35
N PHE A 145 18.81 15.17 3.41
CA PHE A 145 18.22 14.43 2.30
C PHE A 145 18.12 15.26 1.01
N ALA A 146 18.00 16.56 1.11
CA ALA A 146 18.03 17.48 -0.03
C ALA A 146 19.43 17.59 -0.71
N THR A 147 20.49 17.00 -0.16
CA THR A 147 21.86 17.10 -0.73
C THR A 147 22.16 16.12 -1.85
N LYS A 148 21.38 15.04 -2.01
CA LYS A 148 21.61 13.99 -2.99
C LYS A 148 20.30 13.57 -3.66
N THR A 149 20.40 12.89 -4.80
CA THR A 149 19.24 12.28 -5.46
C THR A 149 18.71 11.10 -4.67
N ARG A 150 17.45 10.71 -4.93
CA ARG A 150 16.84 9.52 -4.33
C ARG A 150 17.69 8.26 -4.58
N ASP A 151 18.15 8.09 -5.81
CA ASP A 151 18.90 6.91 -6.23
C ASP A 151 20.29 6.86 -5.55
N ASP A 152 20.95 8.03 -5.34
CA ASP A 152 22.19 8.11 -4.56
C ASP A 152 21.96 7.72 -3.10
N TRP A 153 20.84 8.16 -2.50
CA TRP A 153 20.48 7.77 -1.14
C TRP A 153 20.14 6.30 -1.04
N GLU A 154 19.43 5.74 -2.00
CA GLU A 154 19.15 4.30 -2.07
C GLU A 154 20.46 3.50 -2.06
N ALA A 155 21.44 3.89 -2.87
CA ALA A 155 22.75 3.22 -2.90
C ALA A 155 23.50 3.30 -1.55
N ILE A 156 23.40 4.43 -0.82
CA ILE A 156 24.01 4.61 0.50
C ILE A 156 23.39 3.67 1.54
N PHE A 157 22.06 3.46 1.47
CA PHE A 157 21.33 2.63 2.42
C PHE A 157 21.20 1.17 1.98
N ALA A 158 21.58 0.82 0.75
CA ALA A 158 21.50 -0.55 0.26
C ALA A 158 22.27 -1.53 1.15
N GLY A 159 21.63 -2.66 1.48
CA GLY A 159 22.22 -3.70 2.32
C GLY A 159 22.39 -3.34 3.80
N THR A 160 21.75 -2.26 4.26
CA THR A 160 21.71 -1.88 5.68
C THR A 160 20.33 -2.15 6.29
N ASP A 161 20.28 -2.26 7.62
CA ASP A 161 19.04 -2.36 8.41
C ASP A 161 18.53 -0.98 8.88
N ALA A 162 18.82 0.09 8.12
CA ALA A 162 18.46 1.44 8.53
C ALA A 162 16.97 1.78 8.39
N CYS A 163 16.16 0.90 7.79
CA CYS A 163 14.75 1.17 7.46
C CYS A 163 14.56 2.49 6.70
N VAL A 164 15.48 2.78 5.77
CA VAL A 164 15.45 3.94 4.87
C VAL A 164 15.41 3.43 3.44
N THR A 165 14.31 3.73 2.72
CA THR A 165 14.05 3.18 1.39
C THR A 165 13.55 4.26 0.43
N PRO A 166 13.75 4.09 -0.90
CA PRO A 166 13.20 5.02 -1.88
C PRO A 166 11.66 4.95 -1.90
N VAL A 167 11.02 6.10 -2.07
CA VAL A 167 9.60 6.16 -2.44
C VAL A 167 9.52 6.06 -3.96
N LEU A 168 8.89 4.99 -4.43
CA LEU A 168 8.75 4.66 -5.84
C LEU A 168 7.32 4.91 -6.30
N ASP A 169 7.14 5.39 -7.53
CA ASP A 169 5.84 5.28 -8.16
C ASP A 169 5.53 3.82 -8.56
N TYR A 170 4.30 3.55 -8.99
CA TYR A 170 3.87 2.18 -9.30
C TYR A 170 4.58 1.57 -10.52
N VAL A 171 5.09 2.41 -11.44
CA VAL A 171 5.85 1.95 -12.62
C VAL A 171 7.29 1.66 -12.22
N GLU A 172 7.93 2.54 -11.46
CA GLU A 172 9.25 2.34 -10.89
C GLU A 172 9.26 1.08 -9.98
N ALA A 173 8.25 0.95 -9.13
CA ALA A 173 8.12 -0.20 -8.23
C ALA A 173 8.03 -1.53 -8.98
N ALA A 174 7.35 -1.59 -10.13
CA ALA A 174 7.24 -2.81 -10.92
C ALA A 174 8.60 -3.33 -11.42
N SER A 175 9.53 -2.44 -11.73
CA SER A 175 10.87 -2.76 -12.23
C SER A 175 11.96 -2.77 -11.16
N HIS A 176 11.65 -2.36 -9.92
CA HIS A 176 12.60 -2.33 -8.83
C HIS A 176 13.17 -3.74 -8.55
N PRO A 177 14.50 -3.90 -8.33
CA PRO A 177 15.15 -5.20 -8.21
C PRO A 177 14.46 -6.19 -7.27
N VAL A 178 14.03 -5.75 -6.10
CA VAL A 178 13.31 -6.60 -5.11
C VAL A 178 12.00 -7.14 -5.68
N ASN A 179 11.24 -6.31 -6.40
CA ASN A 179 9.97 -6.71 -6.99
C ASN A 179 10.16 -7.55 -8.25
N ALA A 180 11.20 -7.25 -9.04
CA ALA A 180 11.58 -8.03 -10.23
C ALA A 180 12.04 -9.44 -9.83
N GLU A 181 12.92 -9.58 -8.82
CA GLU A 181 13.37 -10.87 -8.31
C GLU A 181 12.20 -11.72 -7.79
N ARG A 182 11.25 -11.08 -7.12
CA ARG A 182 10.04 -11.74 -6.61
C ARG A 182 9.00 -12.01 -7.71
N HIS A 183 9.19 -11.53 -8.93
CA HIS A 183 8.13 -11.52 -9.95
C HIS A 183 6.81 -10.97 -9.37
N ALA A 184 6.89 -9.84 -8.66
CA ALA A 184 5.74 -9.27 -7.96
C ALA A 184 4.70 -8.67 -8.90
N VAL A 185 5.13 -8.31 -10.11
CA VAL A 185 4.29 -7.76 -11.18
C VAL A 185 4.57 -8.51 -12.47
N VAL A 186 3.51 -8.86 -13.19
CA VAL A 186 3.57 -9.37 -14.56
C VAL A 186 3.15 -8.25 -15.51
N THR A 187 3.90 -8.01 -16.58
CA THR A 187 3.57 -7.00 -17.57
C THR A 187 3.41 -7.63 -18.96
N ASP A 188 2.41 -7.17 -19.70
CA ASP A 188 2.24 -7.47 -21.12
C ASP A 188 2.65 -6.27 -22.02
N GLY A 189 3.33 -5.29 -21.45
CA GLY A 189 3.76 -4.06 -22.10
C GLY A 189 2.73 -2.92 -22.02
N ARG A 190 1.47 -3.20 -21.76
CA ARG A 190 0.41 -2.20 -21.55
C ARG A 190 -0.09 -2.16 -20.11
N TRP A 191 -0.24 -3.33 -19.49
CA TRP A 191 -0.81 -3.47 -18.16
C TRP A 191 0.22 -3.99 -17.17
N LEU A 192 0.14 -3.50 -15.95
CA LEU A 192 0.86 -4.02 -14.81
C LEU A 192 -0.12 -4.86 -13.98
N HIS A 193 0.10 -6.18 -13.99
CA HIS A 193 -0.74 -7.11 -13.24
C HIS A 193 -0.04 -7.50 -11.95
N PRO A 194 -0.64 -7.28 -10.77
CA PRO A 194 -0.07 -7.80 -9.54
C PRO A 194 -0.06 -9.33 -9.58
N GLN A 195 1.01 -9.92 -9.09
CA GLN A 195 1.11 -11.36 -8.96
C GLN A 195 0.17 -11.87 -7.85
N VAL A 196 -0.20 -13.15 -7.93
CA VAL A 196 -1.05 -13.81 -6.94
C VAL A 196 -0.44 -13.69 -5.53
N ALA A 197 -1.26 -13.31 -4.55
CA ALA A 197 -0.92 -13.25 -3.15
C ALA A 197 -2.11 -13.75 -2.29
N PRO A 198 -1.85 -14.55 -1.21
CA PRO A 198 -0.58 -15.13 -0.84
C PRO A 198 -0.11 -16.22 -1.83
N ARG A 199 1.19 -16.48 -1.88
CA ARG A 199 1.77 -17.54 -2.73
C ARG A 199 1.79 -18.86 -1.99
N LEU A 200 1.22 -19.90 -2.59
CA LEU A 200 1.31 -21.26 -2.08
C LEU A 200 2.48 -21.98 -2.75
N ALA A 201 3.29 -22.68 -1.98
CA ALA A 201 4.49 -23.37 -2.50
C ALA A 201 4.18 -24.44 -3.56
N THR A 202 2.96 -24.97 -3.56
CA THR A 202 2.49 -25.99 -4.52
C THR A 202 1.87 -25.39 -5.78
N GLN A 203 1.75 -24.07 -5.89
CA GLN A 203 1.08 -23.41 -6.99
C GLN A 203 2.09 -22.67 -7.87
N ALA A 204 2.08 -22.97 -9.16
CA ALA A 204 2.86 -22.22 -10.13
C ALA A 204 2.34 -20.77 -10.24
N LEU A 205 3.26 -19.83 -10.33
CA LEU A 205 2.89 -18.43 -10.54
C LEU A 205 2.55 -18.21 -12.03
N PRO A 206 1.45 -17.54 -12.37
CA PRO A 206 1.16 -17.17 -13.73
C PRO A 206 2.23 -16.22 -14.27
N THR A 207 2.62 -16.46 -15.52
CA THR A 207 3.57 -15.63 -16.27
C THR A 207 2.87 -14.67 -17.24
N HIS A 208 1.57 -14.83 -17.39
CA HIS A 208 0.70 -14.02 -18.25
C HIS A 208 -0.70 -13.97 -17.67
N PHE A 209 -1.40 -12.87 -17.92
CA PHE A 209 -2.80 -12.69 -17.57
C PHE A 209 -3.57 -12.28 -18.83
N ASP A 210 -4.53 -13.11 -19.23
CA ASP A 210 -5.46 -12.75 -20.30
C ASP A 210 -6.51 -11.78 -19.77
N ILE A 211 -6.56 -10.60 -20.35
CA ILE A 211 -7.62 -9.64 -20.07
C ILE A 211 -8.64 -9.73 -21.20
N ALA A 212 -9.77 -10.33 -20.90
CA ALA A 212 -10.89 -10.35 -21.83
C ALA A 212 -11.37 -8.91 -22.10
N THR A 213 -11.67 -8.62 -23.36
CA THR A 213 -12.36 -7.37 -23.69
C THR A 213 -13.75 -7.35 -23.07
N LYS A 214 -14.24 -6.15 -22.72
CA LYS A 214 -15.54 -5.99 -22.11
C LYS A 214 -16.64 -6.67 -22.94
N GLY A 215 -17.32 -7.64 -22.35
CA GLY A 215 -18.39 -8.40 -23.00
C GLY A 215 -17.92 -9.53 -23.93
N ALA A 216 -16.64 -9.98 -23.88
CA ALA A 216 -16.17 -11.07 -24.72
C ALA A 216 -16.87 -12.41 -24.41
N ASP A 217 -17.12 -12.68 -23.13
CA ASP A 217 -17.60 -13.98 -22.65
C ASP A 217 -19.12 -14.06 -22.47
N TYR A 218 -19.89 -13.02 -22.87
CA TYR A 218 -21.32 -12.95 -22.59
C TYR A 218 -22.10 -14.18 -23.10
N ALA A 219 -21.78 -14.67 -24.28
CA ALA A 219 -22.52 -15.78 -24.88
C ALA A 219 -22.26 -17.10 -24.13
N ALA A 220 -20.99 -17.35 -23.73
CA ALA A 220 -20.62 -18.51 -22.92
C ALA A 220 -21.29 -18.48 -21.55
N ILE A 221 -21.22 -17.35 -20.85
CA ILE A 221 -21.81 -17.16 -19.52
C ILE A 221 -23.33 -17.35 -19.54
N LEU A 222 -24.02 -16.80 -20.55
CA LEU A 222 -25.48 -16.94 -20.68
C LEU A 222 -25.88 -18.39 -21.03
N ALA A 223 -25.08 -19.06 -21.89
CA ALA A 223 -25.32 -20.48 -22.22
C ALA A 223 -25.10 -21.38 -20.99
N GLU A 224 -24.03 -21.16 -20.22
CA GLU A 224 -23.76 -21.84 -18.94
C GLU A 224 -24.89 -21.61 -17.91
N SER A 225 -25.54 -20.45 -17.99
CA SER A 225 -26.71 -20.12 -17.15
C SER A 225 -28.03 -20.77 -17.62
N GLY A 226 -27.97 -21.58 -18.71
CA GLY A 226 -29.08 -22.35 -19.21
C GLY A 226 -29.89 -21.67 -20.31
N LEU A 227 -29.46 -20.53 -20.85
CA LEU A 227 -30.16 -19.87 -21.95
C LEU A 227 -29.80 -20.54 -23.28
N SER A 228 -30.81 -20.71 -24.13
CA SER A 228 -30.64 -21.16 -25.50
C SER A 228 -30.01 -20.07 -26.40
N ALA A 229 -29.46 -20.47 -27.54
CA ALA A 229 -28.87 -19.51 -28.50
C ALA A 229 -29.93 -18.50 -29.01
N ASP A 230 -31.18 -18.92 -29.14
CA ASP A 230 -32.29 -18.05 -29.57
C ASP A 230 -32.62 -17.00 -28.50
N GLU A 231 -32.69 -17.40 -27.21
CA GLU A 231 -32.91 -16.46 -26.09
C GLU A 231 -31.74 -15.45 -25.99
N ILE A 232 -30.50 -15.89 -26.13
CA ILE A 232 -29.33 -15.01 -26.15
C ILE A 232 -29.44 -13.99 -27.29
N SER A 233 -29.82 -14.47 -28.49
CA SER A 233 -30.02 -13.59 -29.65
C SER A 233 -31.10 -12.55 -29.44
N GLN A 234 -32.22 -12.93 -28.77
CA GLN A 234 -33.29 -12.01 -28.42
C GLN A 234 -32.81 -10.95 -27.40
N LEU A 235 -32.00 -11.33 -26.41
CA LEU A 235 -31.45 -10.38 -25.44
C LEU A 235 -30.52 -9.37 -26.10
N ILE A 236 -29.73 -9.79 -27.10
CA ILE A 236 -28.89 -8.88 -27.90
C ILE A 236 -29.76 -7.92 -28.73
N ALA A 237 -30.75 -8.46 -29.42
CA ALA A 237 -31.66 -7.67 -30.26
C ALA A 237 -32.46 -6.64 -29.43
N ALA A 238 -32.81 -6.99 -28.20
CA ALA A 238 -33.48 -6.09 -27.25
C ALA A 238 -32.55 -5.08 -26.59
N GLY A 239 -31.24 -5.14 -26.83
CA GLY A 239 -30.23 -4.26 -26.20
C GLY A 239 -30.00 -4.55 -24.72
N ALA A 240 -30.52 -5.62 -24.17
CA ALA A 240 -30.30 -6.07 -22.79
C ALA A 240 -28.86 -6.59 -22.60
N VAL A 241 -28.25 -7.08 -23.65
CA VAL A 241 -26.86 -7.50 -23.71
C VAL A 241 -26.18 -6.78 -24.86
N VAL A 242 -25.06 -6.15 -24.60
CA VAL A 242 -24.23 -5.50 -25.64
C VAL A 242 -23.13 -6.47 -26.04
N ALA A 243 -23.27 -7.06 -27.22
CA ALA A 243 -22.17 -7.82 -27.83
C ALA A 243 -21.02 -6.86 -28.15
N ASN A 244 -19.80 -7.23 -27.80
CA ASN A 244 -18.64 -6.46 -28.20
C ASN A 244 -18.59 -6.47 -29.75
N LYS A 245 -18.57 -5.29 -30.33
CA LYS A 245 -18.18 -5.14 -31.74
C LYS A 245 -16.70 -4.76 -31.67
N ASP A 246 -15.84 -5.68 -32.10
CA ASP A 246 -14.41 -5.46 -32.28
C ASP A 246 -14.08 -4.13 -32.94
#